data_5b86ba6602fa893bac07e030a2e38ceb
#
_entry.id   5b86ba6602fa893bac07e030a2e38ceb
#
_cell.length_a   1.000
_cell.length_b   1.000
_cell.length_c   1.000
_cell.angle_alpha   90.00
_cell.angle_beta   90.00
_cell.angle_gamma   90.00
#
_symmetry.space_group_name_H-M   'P 1'
#
loop_
_entity.id
_entity.type
_entity.pdbx_description
1 polymer ?
#
loop_
_entity_poly.entity_id
_entity_poly.type
_entity_poly.pdbx_seq_one_letter_code
_entity_poly.pdbx_strand_id
1 'polypeptide(L)' 'MLGEIPDQQAALAEIFDSLKPGGLLSITEVIADPDFQRREHVRQLAEAVGLVEQAFFGNSISYTIHFKKP' A
#
# COMPACT_ATOMS: atom_id res chain seq x y z
N MET A 1 -6.63 6.29 4.66
CA MET A 1 -5.63 5.32 5.14
C MET A 1 -6.12 3.90 4.94
N LEU A 2 -5.23 3.01 4.55
CA LEU A 2 -5.60 1.62 4.27
C LEU A 2 -6.22 0.92 5.49
N GLY A 3 -5.72 1.20 6.69
CA GLY A 3 -6.21 0.60 7.92
C GLY A 3 -7.66 0.91 8.27
N GLU A 4 -8.26 1.92 7.65
CA GLU A 4 -9.66 2.30 7.86
C GLU A 4 -10.63 1.48 6.99
N ILE A 5 -10.10 0.71 6.04
CA ILE A 5 -10.89 -0.03 5.07
C ILE A 5 -11.15 -1.44 5.61
N PRO A 6 -12.43 -1.87 5.78
CA PRO A 6 -12.73 -3.19 6.32
C PRO A 6 -12.18 -4.34 5.49
N ASP A 7 -12.22 -4.25 4.16
CA ASP A 7 -11.64 -5.25 3.27
C ASP A 7 -10.51 -4.62 2.48
N GLN A 8 -9.32 -4.64 3.07
CA GLN A 8 -8.14 -4.00 2.51
C GLN A 8 -7.71 -4.65 1.19
N GLN A 9 -7.81 -5.96 1.09
CA GLN A 9 -7.39 -6.66 -0.12
C GLN A 9 -8.30 -6.36 -1.29
N ALA A 10 -9.62 -6.31 -1.07
CA ALA A 10 -10.58 -5.96 -2.11
C ALA A 10 -10.37 -4.51 -2.58
N ALA A 11 -10.10 -3.60 -1.64
CA ALA A 11 -9.82 -2.21 -1.99
C ALA A 11 -8.56 -2.09 -2.86
N LEU A 12 -7.50 -2.83 -2.51
CA LEU A 12 -6.27 -2.82 -3.29
C LEU A 12 -6.48 -3.45 -4.67
N ALA A 13 -7.30 -4.49 -4.77
CA ALA A 13 -7.64 -5.11 -6.05
C ALA A 13 -8.35 -4.11 -6.97
N GLU A 14 -9.29 -3.32 -6.44
CA GLU A 14 -9.96 -2.28 -7.21
C GLU A 14 -8.98 -1.19 -7.67
N ILE A 15 -8.08 -0.78 -6.79
CA ILE A 15 -7.04 0.20 -7.13
C ILE A 15 -6.15 -0.37 -8.23
N PHE A 16 -5.74 -1.64 -8.11
CA PHE A 16 -4.92 -2.29 -9.11
C PHE A 16 -5.60 -2.28 -10.48
N ASP A 17 -6.89 -2.61 -10.52
CA ASP A 17 -7.66 -2.61 -11.77
C ASP A 17 -7.78 -1.22 -12.38
N SER A 18 -7.81 -0.17 -11.54
CA SER A 18 -7.92 1.21 -11.97
C SER A 18 -6.61 1.78 -12.49
N LEU A 19 -5.47 1.20 -12.09
CA LEU A 19 -4.16 1.66 -12.54
C LEU A 19 -3.87 1.18 -13.95
N LYS A 20 -3.24 2.05 -14.73
CA LYS A 20 -2.70 1.67 -16.03
C LYS A 20 -1.38 0.91 -15.82
N PRO A 21 -0.99 0.03 -16.76
CA PRO A 21 0.34 -0.59 -16.70
C PRO A 21 1.42 0.49 -16.56
N GLY A 22 2.33 0.29 -15.60
CA GLY A 22 3.33 1.30 -15.26
C GLY A 22 2.86 2.35 -14.27
N GLY A 23 1.58 2.34 -13.88
CA GLY A 23 1.05 3.28 -12.89
C GLY A 23 1.60 3.04 -11.49
N LEU A 24 1.63 4.09 -10.68
CA LEU A 24 2.15 4.04 -9.31
C LEU A 24 1.05 4.28 -8.30
N LEU A 25 1.11 3.54 -7.18
CA LEU A 25 0.28 3.74 -6.00
C LEU A 25 1.18 4.11 -4.83
N SER A 26 0.89 5.21 -4.15
CA SER A 26 1.63 5.65 -2.97
C SER A 26 0.79 5.40 -1.72
N ILE A 27 1.33 4.66 -0.75
CA ILE A 27 0.68 4.38 0.53
C ILE A 27 1.53 4.96 1.64
N THR A 28 0.92 5.83 2.46
CA THR A 28 1.59 6.45 3.60
C THR A 28 0.92 6.02 4.90
N GLU A 29 1.73 5.63 5.88
CA GLU A 29 1.28 5.27 7.22
C GLU A 29 2.08 6.02 8.27
N VAL A 30 1.42 6.41 9.37
CA VAL A 30 2.03 7.10 10.50
C VAL A 30 1.71 6.36 11.77
N ILE A 31 2.72 6.07 12.61
CA ILE A 31 2.54 5.25 13.81
C ILE A 31 1.57 5.87 14.83
N ALA A 32 1.39 7.19 14.80
CA ALA A 32 0.44 7.88 15.68
C ALA A 32 -1.03 7.61 15.30
N ASP A 33 -1.28 7.11 14.09
CA ASP A 33 -2.61 6.75 13.63
C ASP A 33 -3.02 5.41 14.26
N PRO A 34 -4.19 5.31 14.91
CA PRO A 34 -4.64 4.04 15.46
C PRO A 34 -4.85 2.96 14.41
N ASP A 35 -5.00 3.33 13.14
CA ASP A 35 -5.14 2.40 12.03
C ASP A 35 -3.81 2.10 11.33
N PHE A 36 -2.69 2.35 12.01
CA PHE A 36 -1.37 2.10 11.46
C PHE A 36 -1.19 0.66 10.97
N GLN A 37 -0.65 0.52 9.77
CA GLN A 37 -0.33 -0.78 9.18
C GLN A 37 1.18 -0.95 9.11
N ARG A 38 1.67 -2.12 9.48
CA ARG A 38 3.10 -2.43 9.35
C ARG A 38 3.47 -2.55 7.87
N ARG A 39 4.69 -2.14 7.54
CA ARG A 39 5.20 -2.20 6.17
C ARG A 39 5.02 -3.57 5.54
N GLU A 40 5.38 -4.64 6.27
CA GLU A 40 5.27 -5.99 5.74
C GLU A 40 3.84 -6.37 5.41
N HIS A 41 2.89 -5.97 6.25
CA HIS A 41 1.48 -6.24 6.04
C HIS A 41 0.98 -5.54 4.78
N VAL A 42 1.32 -4.26 4.62
CA VAL A 42 0.95 -3.48 3.43
C VAL A 42 1.56 -4.08 2.17
N ARG A 43 2.84 -4.46 2.25
CA ARG A 43 3.52 -5.07 1.11
C ARG A 43 2.86 -6.39 0.71
N GLN A 44 2.54 -7.25 1.68
CA GLN A 44 1.89 -8.53 1.40
C GLN A 44 0.54 -8.34 0.73
N LEU A 45 -0.26 -7.40 1.22
CA LEU A 45 -1.56 -7.10 0.62
C LEU A 45 -1.41 -6.61 -0.83
N ALA A 46 -0.47 -5.71 -1.06
CA ALA A 46 -0.24 -5.16 -2.39
C ALA A 46 0.28 -6.21 -3.36
N GLU A 47 1.23 -7.04 -2.92
CA GLU A 47 1.79 -8.10 -3.76
C GLU A 47 0.74 -9.16 -4.09
N ALA A 48 -0.19 -9.42 -3.17
CA ALA A 48 -1.25 -10.39 -3.40
C ALA A 48 -2.17 -9.99 -4.57
N VAL A 49 -2.30 -8.70 -4.85
CA VAL A 49 -3.11 -8.23 -5.99
C VAL A 49 -2.28 -7.98 -7.24
N GLY A 50 -0.96 -8.16 -7.17
CA GLY A 50 -0.08 -8.04 -8.33
C GLY A 50 0.77 -6.78 -8.39
N LEU A 51 0.69 -5.92 -7.38
CA LEU A 51 1.54 -4.73 -7.29
C LEU A 51 2.96 -5.11 -6.85
N VAL A 52 3.94 -4.33 -7.32
CA VAL A 52 5.35 -4.55 -7.00
C VAL A 52 5.88 -3.33 -6.25
N GLU A 53 6.58 -3.55 -5.13
CA GLU A 53 7.20 -2.46 -4.39
C GLU A 53 8.27 -1.80 -5.24
N GLN A 54 8.10 -0.50 -5.50
CA GLN A 54 9.02 0.28 -6.32
C GLN A 54 10.02 1.05 -5.46
N ALA A 55 9.56 1.66 -4.37
CA ALA A 55 10.39 2.47 -3.49
C ALA A 55 9.79 2.51 -2.10
N PHE A 56 10.65 2.74 -1.12
CA PHE A 56 10.25 2.91 0.28
C PHE A 56 10.96 4.14 0.84
N PHE A 57 10.18 5.00 1.50
CA PHE A 57 10.69 6.21 2.13
C PHE A 57 10.20 6.29 3.56
N GLY A 58 11.06 6.73 4.47
CA GLY A 58 10.68 6.97 5.85
C GLY A 58 11.39 6.06 6.83
N ASN A 59 10.78 5.92 8.02
CA ASN A 59 11.33 5.16 9.14
C ASN A 59 10.22 4.40 9.86
N SER A 60 10.52 3.86 11.06
CA SER A 60 9.54 3.08 11.82
C SER A 60 8.38 3.92 12.37
N ILE A 61 8.47 5.24 12.36
CA ILE A 61 7.42 6.14 12.88
C ILE A 61 6.46 6.55 11.77
N SER A 62 7.00 6.80 10.58
CA SER A 62 6.21 7.24 9.43
C SER A 62 6.90 6.77 8.16
N TYR A 63 6.14 6.17 7.25
CA TYR A 63 6.71 5.69 6.01
C TYR A 63 5.76 5.87 4.84
N THR A 64 6.35 5.90 3.63
CA THR A 64 5.60 5.89 2.37
C THR A 64 6.18 4.80 1.49
N ILE A 65 5.33 3.97 0.91
CA ILE A 65 5.73 2.94 -0.02
C ILE A 65 5.10 3.25 -1.37
N HIS A 66 5.90 3.21 -2.42
CA HIS A 66 5.42 3.32 -3.79
C HIS A 66 5.35 1.92 -4.40
N PHE A 67 4.17 1.55 -4.88
CA PHE A 67 3.96 0.30 -5.61
C PHE A 67 3.70 0.60 -7.07
N LYS A 68 4.15 -0.29 -7.93
CA LYS A 68 4.01 -0.16 -9.38
C LYS A 68 3.16 -1.31 -9.91
N LYS A 69 2.28 -1.00 -10.84
CA LYS A 69 1.58 -2.01 -11.64
C LYS A 69 2.47 -2.40 -12.80
N PRO A 70 2.89 -3.68 -12.89
CA PRO A 70 3.72 -4.14 -14.00
C PRO A 70 3.08 -3.99 -15.37
#